data_eea3e023ff98bcea5c1b5b38d86dd871
#
_entry.id   eea3e023ff98bcea5c1b5b38d86dd871
#
_cell.length_a   1.000
_cell.length_b   1.000
_cell.length_c   1.000
_cell.angle_alpha   90.00
_cell.angle_beta   90.00
_cell.angle_gamma   90.00
#
_symmetry.space_group_name_H-M   'P 1'
#
loop_
_entity.id
_entity.type
_entity.pdbx_description
1 polymer ?
#
loop_
_entity_poly.entity_id
_entity_poly.type
_entity_poly.pdbx_seq_one_letter_code
_entity_poly.pdbx_strand_id
1 'polypeptide(L)'
;MTKTAAIIGGGVIGGGWAARFVLNGWNVRVFDPDPEAERKIAEVMGNARRSLPGLTDVALPDEGVISFHGSIQEAVQGASWIQESV
;
A
#
# COMPACT_ATOMS: atom_id res chain seq x y z
N MET A 1 16.05 -8.73 -0.83
CA MET A 1 15.88 -7.52 0.01
C MET A 1 14.52 -6.91 -0.25
N THR A 2 13.75 -6.65 0.79
CA THR A 2 12.40 -6.11 0.65
C THR A 2 12.46 -4.62 0.34
N LYS A 3 11.76 -4.22 -0.71
CA LYS A 3 11.65 -2.80 -1.08
C LYS A 3 10.52 -2.14 -0.30
N THR A 4 10.60 -0.84 -0.14
CA THR A 4 9.60 -0.05 0.57
C THR A 4 9.09 1.07 -0.35
N ALA A 5 7.78 1.20 -0.42
CA ALA A 5 7.13 2.30 -1.12
C ALA A 5 6.42 3.20 -0.10
N ALA A 6 6.42 4.50 -0.36
CA ALA A 6 5.66 5.45 0.43
C ALA A 6 4.47 5.94 -0.40
N ILE A 7 3.30 5.95 0.22
CA ILE A 7 2.06 6.47 -0.39
C ILE A 7 1.67 7.73 0.37
N ILE A 8 1.66 8.85 -0.33
CA ILE A 8 1.29 10.13 0.23
C ILE A 8 -0.10 10.49 -0.27
N GLY A 9 -1.06 10.55 0.63
CA GLY A 9 -2.46 10.70 0.27
C GLY A 9 -3.07 9.36 -0.06
N GLY A 10 -4.06 8.94 0.68
CA GLY A 10 -4.70 7.65 0.51
C GLY A 10 -5.89 7.70 -0.44
N GLY A 11 -7.07 7.57 0.12
CA GLY A 11 -8.28 7.45 -0.66
C GLY A 11 -8.28 6.19 -1.51
N VAL A 12 -9.17 6.14 -2.49
CA VAL A 12 -9.31 4.96 -3.34
C VAL A 12 -8.09 4.77 -4.24
N ILE A 13 -7.56 5.86 -4.80
CA ILE A 13 -6.40 5.79 -5.69
C ILE A 13 -5.14 5.36 -4.93
N GLY A 14 -4.89 6.00 -3.78
CA GLY A 14 -3.74 5.63 -2.95
C GLY A 14 -3.84 4.21 -2.43
N GLY A 15 -5.06 3.76 -2.08
CA GLY A 15 -5.29 2.39 -1.67
C GLY A 15 -4.99 1.39 -2.78
N GLY A 16 -5.31 1.73 -4.03
CA GLY A 16 -4.98 0.89 -5.18
C GLY A 16 -3.47 0.72 -5.36
N TRP A 17 -2.70 1.80 -5.21
CA TRP A 17 -1.24 1.73 -5.26
C TRP A 17 -0.67 0.91 -4.11
N ALA A 18 -1.20 1.12 -2.89
CA ALA A 18 -0.75 0.37 -1.72
C ALA A 18 -0.99 -1.12 -1.92
N ALA A 19 -2.15 -1.51 -2.43
CA ALA A 19 -2.47 -2.90 -2.69
C ALA A 19 -1.49 -3.52 -3.70
N ARG A 20 -1.18 -2.83 -4.77
CA ARG A 20 -0.23 -3.32 -5.77
C ARG A 20 1.14 -3.60 -5.17
N PHE A 21 1.65 -2.67 -4.38
CA PHE A 21 2.97 -2.84 -3.78
C PHE A 21 2.97 -3.98 -2.75
N VAL A 22 1.99 -3.99 -1.84
CA VAL A 22 1.92 -5.00 -0.78
C VAL A 22 1.78 -6.40 -1.35
N LEU A 23 0.90 -6.58 -2.33
CA LEU A 23 0.66 -7.90 -2.94
C LEU A 23 1.83 -8.37 -3.80
N ASN A 24 2.74 -7.48 -4.15
CA ASN A 24 3.99 -7.82 -4.85
C ASN A 24 5.18 -7.91 -3.90
N GLY A 25 4.94 -7.96 -2.60
CA GLY A 25 5.98 -8.20 -1.62
C GLY A 25 6.70 -6.96 -1.11
N TRP A 26 6.27 -5.76 -1.50
CA TRP A 26 6.85 -4.53 -1.00
C TRP A 26 6.24 -4.17 0.35
N ASN A 27 7.05 -3.58 1.22
CA ASN A 27 6.50 -2.89 2.38
C ASN A 27 5.98 -1.53 1.94
N VAL A 28 4.89 -1.08 2.57
CA VAL A 28 4.26 0.19 2.20
C VAL A 28 4.08 1.04 3.45
N ARG A 29 4.47 2.30 3.35
CA ARG A 29 4.26 3.29 4.39
C ARG A 29 3.29 4.34 3.87
N VAL A 30 2.25 4.61 4.63
CA VAL A 30 1.19 5.51 4.21
C VAL A 30 1.14 6.73 5.12
N PHE A 31 1.07 7.90 4.54
CA PHE A 31 0.67 9.12 5.22
C PHE A 31 -0.57 9.69 4.56
N ASP A 32 -1.60 9.94 5.35
CA ASP A 32 -2.82 10.60 4.89
C ASP A 32 -3.44 11.34 6.07
N PRO A 33 -3.80 12.62 5.91
CA PRO A 33 -4.45 13.37 6.98
C PRO A 33 -5.89 12.93 7.25
N ASP A 34 -6.50 12.14 6.38
CA ASP A 34 -7.86 11.65 6.57
C ASP A 34 -7.88 10.57 7.67
N PRO A 35 -8.64 10.77 8.76
CA PRO A 35 -8.71 9.75 9.81
C PRO A 35 -9.33 8.44 9.37
N GLU A 36 -10.03 8.41 8.24
CA GLU A 36 -10.63 7.21 7.68
C GLU A 36 -9.73 6.49 6.67
N ALA A 37 -8.53 7.01 6.42
CA ALA A 37 -7.65 6.45 5.40
C ALA A 37 -7.30 4.99 5.66
N GLU A 38 -7.01 4.63 6.90
CA GLU A 38 -6.66 3.27 7.25
C GLU A 38 -7.78 2.29 6.92
N ARG A 39 -9.02 2.65 7.27
CA ARG A 39 -10.20 1.82 6.98
C ARG A 39 -10.41 1.69 5.47
N LYS A 40 -10.32 2.81 4.75
CA LYS A 40 -10.53 2.81 3.30
C LYS A 40 -9.49 1.97 2.57
N ILE A 41 -8.24 2.07 2.97
CA ILE A 41 -7.16 1.29 2.38
C ILE A 41 -7.35 -0.20 2.70
N ALA A 42 -7.77 -0.52 3.91
CA ALA A 42 -8.04 -1.92 4.28
C ALA A 42 -9.14 -2.53 3.41
N GLU A 43 -10.18 -1.76 3.07
CA GLU A 43 -11.23 -2.23 2.17
C GLU A 43 -10.68 -2.51 0.76
N VAL A 44 -9.89 -1.59 0.23
CA VAL A 44 -9.27 -1.76 -1.09
C VAL A 44 -8.37 -2.98 -1.12
N MET A 45 -7.57 -3.17 -0.07
CA MET A 45 -6.69 -4.34 0.07
C MET A 45 -7.50 -5.64 0.08
N GLY A 46 -8.60 -5.67 0.84
CA GLY A 46 -9.46 -6.84 0.90
C GLY A 46 -10.05 -7.19 -0.46
N ASN A 47 -10.49 -6.20 -1.20
CA ASN A 47 -11.03 -6.41 -2.55
C ASN A 47 -9.96 -6.93 -3.51
N ALA A 48 -8.77 -6.38 -3.44
CA ALA A 48 -7.66 -6.80 -4.29
C ALA A 48 -7.27 -8.25 -4.02
N ARG A 49 -7.20 -8.66 -2.75
CA ARG A 49 -6.87 -10.02 -2.37
C ARG A 49 -7.90 -11.02 -2.89
N ARG A 50 -9.17 -10.65 -2.87
CA ARG A 50 -10.25 -11.52 -3.34
C ARG A 50 -10.22 -11.69 -4.86
N SER A 51 -9.74 -10.70 -5.59
CA SER A 51 -9.73 -10.73 -7.05
C SER A 51 -8.55 -11.51 -7.63
N LEU A 52 -7.39 -11.44 -6.98
CA LEU A 52 -6.14 -11.98 -7.53
C LEU A 52 -6.12 -13.50 -7.71
N PRO A 53 -6.62 -14.32 -6.78
CA PRO A 53 -6.51 -15.78 -6.91
C PRO A 53 -7.17 -16.36 -8.16
N GLY A 54 -8.13 -15.66 -8.75
CA GLY A 54 -8.81 -16.10 -9.96
C GLY A 54 -8.13 -15.67 -11.26
N LEU A 55 -7.06 -14.86 -11.17
CA LEU A 55 -6.46 -14.23 -12.34
C LEU A 55 -5.10 -14.80 -12.75
N THR A 56 -4.50 -15.65 -11.93
CA THR A 56 -3.16 -16.15 -12.22
C THR A 56 -2.96 -17.56 -11.69
N ASP A 57 -2.23 -18.35 -12.47
CA ASP A 57 -1.76 -19.68 -12.07
C ASP A 57 -0.38 -19.63 -11.44
N VAL A 58 0.23 -18.45 -11.38
CA VAL A 58 1.57 -18.26 -10.81
C VAL A 58 1.46 -17.97 -9.31
N ALA A 59 2.33 -18.60 -8.54
CA ALA A 59 2.38 -18.32 -7.11
C ALA A 59 2.78 -16.87 -6.87
N LEU A 60 2.00 -16.18 -6.03
CA LEU A 60 2.30 -14.80 -5.67
C LEU A 60 3.36 -14.76 -4.58
N PRO A 61 4.20 -13.72 -4.54
CA PRO A 61 5.14 -13.54 -3.43
C PRO A 61 4.39 -13.32 -2.12
N ASP A 62 5.07 -13.51 -1.01
CA ASP A 62 4.51 -13.17 0.28
C ASP A 62 4.19 -11.67 0.33
N GLU A 63 3.07 -11.33 0.95
CA GLU A 63 2.69 -9.92 1.08
C GLU A 63 3.69 -9.17 1.94
N GLY A 64 3.93 -7.90 1.59
CA GLY A 64 4.67 -6.99 2.43
C GLY A 64 3.83 -6.49 3.60
N VAL A 65 4.41 -5.60 4.38
CA VAL A 65 3.77 -5.02 5.56
C VAL A 65 3.34 -3.59 5.23
N ILE A 66 2.10 -3.25 5.55
CA ILE A 66 1.60 -1.88 5.42
C ILE A 66 1.59 -1.22 6.80
N SER A 67 2.07 0.03 6.86
CA SER A 67 2.08 0.82 8.10
C SER A 67 1.60 2.24 7.81
N PHE A 68 1.03 2.87 8.83
CA PHE A 68 0.49 4.22 8.73
C PHE A 68 1.31 5.15 9.62
N HIS A 69 1.62 6.32 9.11
CA HIS A 69 2.54 7.24 9.76
C HIS A 69 1.90 8.61 9.96
N GLY A 70 2.36 9.31 10.99
CA GLY A 70 1.82 10.61 11.36
C GLY A 70 2.42 11.80 10.61
N SER A 71 3.42 11.55 9.77
CA SER A 71 4.05 12.60 8.97
C SER A 71 4.56 12.08 7.65
N ILE A 72 4.70 12.98 6.68
CA ILE A 72 5.29 12.65 5.39
C ILE A 72 6.75 12.20 5.58
N GLN A 73 7.48 12.86 6.46
CA GLN A 73 8.89 12.54 6.70
C GLN A 73 9.07 11.10 7.15
N GLU A 74 8.22 10.62 8.06
CA GLU A 74 8.28 9.24 8.52
C GLU A 74 7.94 8.26 7.39
N ALA A 75 6.91 8.59 6.61
CA ALA A 75 6.46 7.69 5.54
C ALA A 75 7.52 7.53 4.44
N VAL A 76 8.22 8.59 4.09
CA VAL A 76 9.18 8.53 2.96
C VAL A 76 10.57 8.07 3.36
N GLN A 77 10.85 7.96 4.65
CA GLN A 77 12.18 7.58 5.12
C GLN A 77 12.56 6.19 4.62
N GLY A 78 13.65 6.10 3.86
CA GLY A 78 14.13 4.83 3.33
C GLY A 78 13.31 4.25 2.20
N ALA A 79 12.32 4.99 1.66
CA ALA A 79 11.50 4.48 0.57
C ALA A 79 12.25 4.49 -0.75
N SER A 80 12.08 3.41 -1.53
CA SER A 80 12.62 3.32 -2.88
C SER A 80 11.69 3.94 -3.92
N TRP A 81 10.43 4.11 -3.58
CA TRP A 81 9.41 4.70 -4.45
C TRP A 81 8.49 5.57 -3.60
N ILE A 82 8.12 6.72 -4.10
CA ILE A 82 7.16 7.61 -3.44
C ILE A 82 6.05 7.92 -4.44
N GLN A 83 4.83 7.52 -4.08
CA GLN A 83 3.64 7.78 -4.89
C GLN A 83 2.78 8.83 -4.20
N GLU A 84 2.62 9.97 -4.83
CA GLU A 84 1.76 11.04 -4.35
C GLU A 84 0.40 10.92 -5.04
N SER A 85 -0.66 10.82 -4.24
CA SER A 85 -2.03 10.57 -4.72
C SER A 85 -3.01 11.62 -4.19
N VAL A 86 -2.55 12.85 -4.07
CA VAL A 86 -3.36 13.96 -3.58
C VAL A 86 -4.23 14.52 -4.69
#